data_877d3a4a7134f67fadcb818144bcc12e
#
_entry.id   877d3a4a7134f67fadcb818144bcc12e
#
_cell.length_a   1.000
_cell.length_b   1.000
_cell.length_c   1.000
_cell.angle_alpha   90.00
_cell.angle_beta   90.00
_cell.angle_gamma   90.00
#
_symmetry.space_group_name_H-M   'P 1'
#
loop_
_entity.id
_entity.type
_entity.pdbx_description
1 polymer ?
#
loop_
_entity_poly.entity_id
_entity_poly.type
_entity_poly.pdbx_seq_one_letter_code
_entity_poly.pdbx_strand_id
1 'polypeptide(L)'
;VYKRQVQVPHYNYVGDSILGYKSHMGAGSITSNVKSDKTLVVVKDNRDSGEEIETGLKKFGAMLGDHVEVGCNSVLNPGTVICPNCNVYPLSSVRGVIPANHIYKDADHIVAKKEK
;
A
#
# COMPACT_ATOMS: atom_id res chain seq x y z
N VAL A 1 -3.67 8.36 9.39
CA VAL A 1 -3.34 7.93 10.76
C VAL A 1 -1.99 7.25 10.78
N TYR A 2 -1.13 7.68 11.68
CA TYR A 2 0.20 7.11 11.84
C TYR A 2 0.31 6.40 13.18
N LYS A 3 0.97 5.25 13.19
CA LYS A 3 1.36 4.58 14.42
C LYS A 3 2.82 4.92 14.76
N ARG A 4 3.31 4.41 15.91
CA ARG A 4 4.66 4.70 16.37
C ARG A 4 5.73 4.32 15.35
N GLN A 5 6.78 5.12 15.29
CA GLN A 5 7.99 4.85 14.54
C GLN A 5 7.76 4.67 13.03
N VAL A 6 6.71 5.28 12.51
CA VAL A 6 6.51 5.38 11.06
C VAL A 6 7.56 6.31 10.48
N GLN A 7 8.13 5.93 9.34
CA GLN A 7 9.14 6.72 8.66
C GLN A 7 8.66 7.12 7.27
N VAL A 8 8.50 8.44 7.06
CA VAL A 8 8.11 9.02 5.78
C VAL A 8 9.07 10.19 5.51
N PRO A 9 10.37 9.90 5.25
CA PRO A 9 11.41 10.91 5.42
C PRO A 9 11.62 11.87 4.26
N HIS A 10 11.28 11.53 3.01
CA HIS A 10 11.75 12.31 1.86
C HIS A 10 10.75 12.42 0.73
N TYR A 11 10.24 13.65 0.49
CA TYR A 11 9.43 13.97 -0.69
C TYR A 11 8.26 13.01 -0.91
N ASN A 12 7.59 12.65 0.17
CA ASN A 12 6.45 11.75 0.13
C ASN A 12 5.15 12.54 0.12
N TYR A 13 4.13 11.99 -0.52
CA TYR A 13 2.76 12.41 -0.27
C TYR A 13 2.01 11.25 0.38
N VAL A 14 1.42 11.52 1.53
CA VAL A 14 0.61 10.54 2.25
C VAL A 14 -0.71 11.19 2.60
N GLY A 15 -1.76 10.80 1.89
CA GLY A 15 -3.08 11.38 2.09
C GLY A 15 -4.13 10.31 2.41
N ASP A 16 -4.98 10.59 3.38
CA ASP A 16 -6.14 9.76 3.73
C ASP A 16 -5.78 8.28 3.91
N SER A 17 -4.66 8.01 4.59
CA SER A 17 -4.06 6.68 4.70
C SER A 17 -3.82 6.29 6.14
N ILE A 18 -3.64 4.98 6.37
CA ILE A 18 -3.27 4.42 7.67
C ILE A 18 -1.91 3.75 7.51
N LEU A 19 -0.94 4.18 8.32
CA LEU A 19 0.41 3.61 8.30
C LEU A 19 0.66 2.87 9.61
N GLY A 20 0.99 1.59 9.50
CA GLY A 20 1.22 0.72 10.65
C GLY A 20 2.54 0.97 11.37
N TYR A 21 2.74 0.26 12.47
CA TYR A 21 3.91 0.40 13.32
C TYR A 21 5.19 0.07 12.55
N LYS A 22 6.16 0.98 12.64
CA LYS A 22 7.45 0.87 11.92
C LYS A 22 7.33 0.69 10.40
N SER A 23 6.24 1.08 9.81
CA SER A 23 6.17 1.12 8.35
C SER A 23 7.07 2.22 7.81
N HIS A 24 7.62 2.00 6.62
CA HIS A 24 8.58 2.93 6.02
C HIS A 24 8.23 3.16 4.56
N MET A 25 8.21 4.42 4.16
CA MET A 25 8.01 4.81 2.77
C MET A 25 9.31 5.41 2.22
N GLY A 26 9.87 4.78 1.21
CA GLY A 26 11.07 5.28 0.55
C GLY A 26 10.85 6.63 -0.11
N ALA A 27 11.94 7.31 -0.43
CA ALA A 27 11.90 8.65 -1.00
C ALA A 27 11.05 8.69 -2.29
N GLY A 28 10.20 9.69 -2.40
CA GLY A 28 9.35 9.89 -3.57
C GLY A 28 8.16 8.95 -3.68
N SER A 29 7.98 8.00 -2.74
CA SER A 29 6.79 7.16 -2.76
C SER A 29 5.56 7.94 -2.28
N ILE A 30 4.41 7.60 -2.83
CA ILE A 30 3.18 8.30 -2.52
C ILE A 30 2.01 7.33 -2.31
N THR A 31 1.05 7.73 -1.47
CA THR A 31 -0.25 7.10 -1.42
C THR A 31 -1.22 7.98 -2.19
N SER A 32 -1.56 7.58 -3.41
CA SER A 32 -2.56 8.30 -4.20
C SER A 32 -3.93 8.10 -3.55
N ASN A 33 -4.66 9.18 -3.33
CA ASN A 33 -5.90 9.13 -2.57
C ASN A 33 -7.15 9.45 -3.38
N VAL A 34 -7.01 9.84 -4.64
CA VAL A 34 -8.14 10.13 -5.53
C VAL A 34 -7.96 9.35 -6.81
N LYS A 35 -9.00 8.62 -7.23
CA LYS A 35 -8.98 7.93 -8.52
C LYS A 35 -9.03 8.93 -9.66
N SER A 36 -8.41 8.59 -10.77
CA SER A 36 -8.35 9.49 -11.95
C SER A 36 -9.73 9.82 -12.51
N ASP A 37 -10.69 8.91 -12.41
CA ASP A 37 -12.07 9.16 -12.84
C ASP A 37 -12.93 9.81 -11.75
N LYS A 38 -12.36 10.07 -10.57
CA LYS A 38 -13.01 10.72 -9.42
C LYS A 38 -14.23 9.97 -8.89
N THR A 39 -14.30 8.67 -9.13
CA THR A 39 -15.33 7.81 -8.52
C THR A 39 -14.94 7.45 -7.09
N LEU A 40 -15.85 6.80 -6.37
CA LEU A 40 -15.58 6.36 -5.00
C LEU A 40 -14.53 5.25 -4.99
N VAL A 41 -13.70 5.27 -3.95
CA VAL A 41 -12.62 4.29 -3.81
C VAL A 41 -13.19 2.96 -3.35
N VAL A 42 -12.73 1.88 -3.98
CA VAL A 42 -13.11 0.49 -3.65
C VAL A 42 -11.84 -0.26 -3.29
N VAL A 43 -11.88 -1.00 -2.18
CA VAL A 43 -10.82 -1.94 -1.81
C VAL A 43 -11.12 -3.28 -2.48
N LYS A 44 -10.21 -3.73 -3.35
CA LYS A 44 -10.38 -4.99 -4.07
C LYS A 44 -9.53 -6.07 -3.42
N ASP A 45 -10.18 -6.95 -2.66
CA ASP A 45 -9.50 -8.07 -2.04
C ASP A 45 -9.48 -9.24 -3.01
N ASN A 46 -8.37 -9.41 -3.68
CA ASN A 46 -8.17 -10.46 -4.68
C ASN A 46 -7.46 -11.70 -4.13
N ARG A 47 -7.36 -11.83 -2.80
CA ARG A 47 -6.68 -12.98 -2.18
C ARG A 47 -7.50 -14.26 -2.24
N ASP A 48 -8.82 -14.13 -2.10
CA ASP A 48 -9.73 -15.29 -2.04
C ASP A 48 -10.80 -15.19 -3.12
N SER A 49 -11.97 -14.68 -2.78
CA SER A 49 -13.13 -14.63 -3.68
C SER A 49 -13.15 -13.40 -4.59
N GLY A 50 -12.18 -12.51 -4.46
CA GLY A 50 -12.18 -11.27 -5.23
C GLY A 50 -13.20 -10.26 -4.73
N GLU A 51 -13.49 -10.25 -3.44
CA GLU A 51 -14.46 -9.33 -2.86
C GLU A 51 -14.04 -7.87 -3.06
N GLU A 52 -15.01 -7.03 -3.30
CA GLU A 52 -14.82 -5.59 -3.36
C GLU A 52 -15.52 -4.94 -2.18
N ILE A 53 -14.77 -4.09 -1.45
CA ILE A 53 -15.30 -3.34 -0.32
C ILE A 53 -15.45 -1.89 -0.75
N GLU A 54 -16.68 -1.41 -0.81
CA GLU A 54 -16.96 -0.02 -1.12
C GLU A 54 -16.69 0.84 0.12
N THR A 55 -15.78 1.80 -0.02
CA THR A 55 -15.43 2.67 1.11
C THR A 55 -16.44 3.81 1.30
N GLY A 56 -17.19 4.15 0.26
CA GLY A 56 -18.05 5.32 0.27
C GLY A 56 -17.31 6.65 0.24
N LEU A 57 -16.01 6.64 -0.02
CA LEU A 57 -15.14 7.81 0.04
C LEU A 57 -14.55 8.12 -1.34
N LYS A 58 -14.51 9.39 -1.70
CA LYS A 58 -13.79 9.87 -2.88
C LYS A 58 -12.30 9.95 -2.62
N LYS A 59 -11.91 10.19 -1.38
CA LYS A 59 -10.51 10.29 -0.95
C LYS A 59 -10.21 9.15 0.02
N PHE A 60 -9.39 8.24 -0.41
CA PHE A 60 -8.93 7.12 0.41
C PHE A 60 -7.62 6.63 -0.18
N GLY A 61 -6.56 6.68 0.61
CA GLY A 61 -5.24 6.28 0.15
C GLY A 61 -4.98 4.79 0.35
N ALA A 62 -3.93 4.47 1.10
CA ALA A 62 -3.51 3.09 1.33
C ALA A 62 -3.53 2.75 2.82
N MET A 63 -3.62 1.47 3.11
CA MET A 63 -3.44 0.94 4.47
C MET A 63 -2.19 0.06 4.49
N LEU A 64 -1.19 0.45 5.26
CA LEU A 64 0.04 -0.30 5.44
C LEU A 64 0.02 -1.00 6.79
N GLY A 65 0.24 -2.30 6.79
CA GLY A 65 0.43 -3.07 8.01
C GLY A 65 1.76 -2.75 8.68
N ASP A 66 2.01 -3.40 9.82
CA ASP A 66 3.25 -3.19 10.58
C ASP A 66 4.46 -3.69 9.81
N HIS A 67 5.58 -2.99 9.92
CA HIS A 67 6.86 -3.36 9.30
C HIS A 67 6.82 -3.46 7.77
N VAL A 68 5.90 -2.76 7.11
CA VAL A 68 5.88 -2.69 5.65
C VAL A 68 6.95 -1.70 5.18
N GLU A 69 7.72 -2.09 4.16
CA GLU A 69 8.67 -1.21 3.50
C GLU A 69 8.27 -0.97 2.05
N VAL A 70 8.11 0.29 1.69
CA VAL A 70 7.76 0.69 0.33
C VAL A 70 9.00 1.29 -0.32
N GLY A 71 9.39 0.72 -1.47
CA GLY A 71 10.56 1.20 -2.21
C GLY A 71 10.36 2.60 -2.79
N CYS A 72 11.47 3.24 -3.14
CA CYS A 72 11.47 4.62 -3.63
C CYS A 72 10.64 4.79 -4.88
N ASN A 73 10.02 5.96 -5.02
CA ASN A 73 9.21 6.35 -6.19
C ASN A 73 8.08 5.37 -6.54
N SER A 74 7.58 4.65 -5.56
CA SER A 74 6.41 3.79 -5.75
C SER A 74 5.12 4.56 -5.55
N VAL A 75 4.08 4.15 -6.25
CA VAL A 75 2.74 4.72 -6.11
C VAL A 75 1.81 3.63 -5.59
N LEU A 76 1.22 3.89 -4.42
CA LEU A 76 0.16 3.04 -3.88
C LEU A 76 -1.17 3.63 -4.32
N ASN A 77 -1.86 2.95 -5.22
CA ASN A 77 -3.11 3.46 -5.79
C ASN A 77 -4.23 3.48 -4.75
N PRO A 78 -5.27 4.30 -4.93
CA PRO A 78 -6.34 4.41 -3.94
C PRO A 78 -6.96 3.05 -3.60
N GLY A 79 -7.10 2.76 -2.32
CA GLY A 79 -7.65 1.50 -1.85
C GLY A 79 -6.64 0.35 -1.74
N THR A 80 -5.35 0.62 -1.89
CA THR A 80 -4.31 -0.40 -1.71
C THR A 80 -4.21 -0.80 -0.24
N VAL A 81 -4.13 -2.10 0.03
CA VAL A 81 -3.88 -2.66 1.35
C VAL A 81 -2.64 -3.54 1.30
N ILE A 82 -1.64 -3.21 2.10
CA ILE A 82 -0.41 -4.02 2.20
C ILE A 82 -0.36 -4.60 3.61
N CYS A 83 -0.50 -5.91 3.70
CA CYS A 83 -0.51 -6.62 4.97
C CYS A 83 0.88 -6.63 5.61
N PRO A 84 1.01 -6.96 6.92
CA PRO A 84 2.27 -6.80 7.65
C PRO A 84 3.46 -7.54 7.04
N ASN A 85 4.65 -7.01 7.28
CA ASN A 85 5.94 -7.62 6.92
C ASN A 85 6.13 -7.80 5.41
N CYS A 86 5.61 -6.87 4.62
CA CYS A 86 5.78 -6.89 3.17
C CYS A 86 6.85 -5.89 2.74
N ASN A 87 7.48 -6.18 1.60
CA ASN A 87 8.35 -5.25 0.91
C ASN A 87 7.81 -4.98 -0.48
N VAL A 88 7.86 -3.72 -0.89
CA VAL A 88 7.46 -3.28 -2.23
C VAL A 88 8.72 -2.79 -2.95
N TYR A 89 9.00 -3.34 -4.13
CA TYR A 89 10.14 -2.92 -4.92
C TYR A 89 10.02 -1.46 -5.37
N PRO A 90 11.13 -0.77 -5.56
CA PRO A 90 11.10 0.61 -6.08
C PRO A 90 10.39 0.70 -7.43
N LEU A 91 9.87 1.88 -7.73
CA LEU A 91 9.20 2.20 -8.99
C LEU A 91 7.98 1.31 -9.27
N SER A 92 7.31 0.86 -8.22
CA SER A 92 6.13 0.01 -8.36
C SER A 92 4.84 0.82 -8.39
N SER A 93 3.87 0.33 -9.15
CA SER A 93 2.49 0.79 -9.06
C SER A 93 1.66 -0.32 -8.41
N VAL A 94 1.20 -0.09 -7.20
CA VAL A 94 0.58 -1.13 -6.37
C VAL A 94 -0.93 -0.95 -6.32
N ARG A 95 -1.66 -2.03 -6.52
CA ARG A 95 -3.13 -2.07 -6.42
C ARG A 95 -3.57 -3.31 -5.67
N GLY A 96 -4.74 -3.23 -5.03
CA GLY A 96 -5.37 -4.36 -4.37
C GLY A 96 -4.79 -4.67 -3.01
N VAL A 97 -4.93 -5.91 -2.58
CA VAL A 97 -4.48 -6.38 -1.27
C VAL A 97 -3.25 -7.27 -1.45
N ILE A 98 -2.16 -6.93 -0.78
CA ILE A 98 -0.93 -7.72 -0.79
C ILE A 98 -0.91 -8.56 0.49
N PRO A 99 -0.85 -9.91 0.38
CA PRO A 99 -0.83 -10.77 1.57
C PRO A 99 0.39 -10.52 2.44
N ALA A 100 0.27 -10.81 3.75
CA ALA A 100 1.36 -10.63 4.69
C ALA A 100 2.59 -11.47 4.31
N ASN A 101 3.77 -10.98 4.66
CA ASN A 101 5.06 -11.67 4.45
C ASN A 101 5.36 -11.94 2.97
N HIS A 102 4.98 -11.01 2.10
CA HIS A 102 5.26 -11.11 0.66
C HIS A 102 6.15 -9.97 0.18
N ILE A 103 6.76 -10.20 -0.97
CA ILE A 103 7.51 -9.18 -1.71
C ILE A 103 6.75 -8.87 -2.98
N TYR A 104 6.38 -7.61 -3.15
CA TYR A 104 5.76 -7.12 -4.37
C TYR A 104 6.85 -6.63 -5.32
N LYS A 105 7.11 -7.40 -6.37
CA LYS A 105 8.07 -7.04 -7.41
C LYS A 105 7.41 -6.28 -8.55
N ASP A 106 6.26 -6.76 -8.99
CA ASP A 106 5.35 -6.10 -9.92
C ASP A 106 3.98 -6.78 -9.80
N ALA A 107 3.01 -6.37 -10.63
CA ALA A 107 1.64 -6.89 -10.51
C ALA A 107 1.55 -8.41 -10.73
N ASP A 108 2.47 -8.99 -11.50
CA ASP A 108 2.47 -10.41 -11.83
C ASP A 108 3.45 -11.23 -10.98
N HIS A 109 4.29 -10.57 -10.18
CA HIS A 109 5.33 -11.23 -9.40
C HIS A 109 5.25 -10.80 -7.94
N ILE A 110 4.28 -11.38 -7.24
CA ILE A 110 4.11 -11.20 -5.79
C ILE A 110 4.50 -12.53 -5.16
N VAL A 111 5.63 -12.56 -4.44
CA VAL A 111 6.20 -13.79 -3.94
C VAL A 111 6.27 -13.80 -2.42
N ALA A 112 6.05 -14.98 -1.83
CA ALA A 112 6.18 -15.15 -0.40
C ALA A 112 7.65 -15.01 0.03
N LYS A 113 7.88 -14.36 1.19
CA LYS A 113 9.22 -14.30 1.78
C LYS A 113 9.63 -15.68 2.25
N LYS A 114 10.91 -15.99 2.04
CA LYS A 114 11.48 -17.23 2.56
C LYS A 114 11.64 -17.13 4.07
N GLU A 115 11.30 -18.18 4.77
CA GLU A 115 11.61 -18.30 6.19
C GLU A 115 13.12 -18.41 6.38
N LYS A 116 13.60 -17.80 7.44
CA LYS A 116 15.00 -17.92 7.83
C LYS A 116 15.20 -19.00 8.86
#